data_c87fa1e2b2cd91c1c60c1d3765c52b0f
#
_entry.id   c87fa1e2b2cd91c1c60c1d3765c52b0f
#
_cell.length_a   1.000
_cell.length_b   1.000
_cell.length_c   1.000
_cell.angle_alpha   90.00
_cell.angle_beta   90.00
_cell.angle_gamma   90.00
#
_symmetry.space_group_name_H-M   'P 1'
#
loop_
_entity.id
_entity.type
_entity.pdbx_description
1 polymer ?
#
loop_
_entity_poly.entity_id
_entity_poly.type
_entity_poly.pdbx_seq_one_letter_code
_entity_poly.pdbx_strand_id
1 'polypeptide(L)'
;MSISINQVIAFSTVARTGSFAEAAIQLHLSQPALSIAIKKLEEALGGKLLARTTRSVALTPEGKAFYPVARRLLSDWEQSLQDVRNHFTLRRGKLDIAAMPTYTINRLPEILADFHRQCPDIHVTIHDVIAESVVEMVREGRCELGVTFDPGDASDLNFQPLFKDRFIAILPAKHRLLMKEKLRWPDVLVYPHISLQRPAGARALIDKALAKKGLVLTPAFESHQLVSIGRMVMAGLGLSVVPSTSQAQMEEMGLQCRAISSPVIIHQLGVITRRQQSLSVAAQKMESLIQVAST
;
A
#
# COMPACT_ATOMS: atom_id res chain seq x y z
N MET A 1 22.68 30.09 -3.55
CA MET A 1 22.35 29.77 -2.14
C MET A 1 22.22 28.27 -2.02
N SER A 2 22.76 27.64 -0.96
CA SER A 2 22.64 26.20 -0.75
C SER A 2 21.37 25.88 0.06
N ILE A 3 20.59 24.91 -0.39
CA ILE A 3 19.44 24.37 0.36
C ILE A 3 19.97 23.34 1.33
N SER A 4 19.59 23.41 2.61
CA SER A 4 19.94 22.43 3.62
C SER A 4 18.85 21.39 3.81
N ILE A 5 19.24 20.18 4.23
CA ILE A 5 18.28 19.11 4.52
C ILE A 5 17.28 19.52 5.63
N ASN A 6 17.73 20.30 6.62
CA ASN A 6 16.86 20.79 7.69
C ASN A 6 15.74 21.72 7.18
N GLN A 7 15.98 22.46 6.11
CA GLN A 7 14.95 23.28 5.47
C GLN A 7 13.90 22.43 4.76
N VAL A 8 14.35 21.33 4.13
CA VAL A 8 13.43 20.37 3.49
C VAL A 8 12.60 19.63 4.53
N ILE A 9 13.22 19.22 5.66
CA ILE A 9 12.51 18.62 6.81
C ILE A 9 11.46 19.59 7.36
N ALA A 10 11.86 20.86 7.58
CA ALA A 10 10.96 21.90 8.08
C ALA A 10 9.73 22.05 7.18
N PHE A 11 9.93 22.18 5.87
CA PHE A 11 8.84 22.29 4.89
C PHE A 11 7.95 21.05 4.90
N SER A 12 8.55 19.85 4.81
CA SER A 12 7.80 18.59 4.75
C SER A 12 6.95 18.36 6.00
N THR A 13 7.47 18.74 7.18
CA THR A 13 6.73 18.60 8.44
C THR A 13 5.56 19.57 8.51
N VAL A 14 5.75 20.86 8.13
CA VAL A 14 4.65 21.84 8.08
C VAL A 14 3.60 21.45 7.04
N ALA A 15 4.02 20.97 5.87
CA ALA A 15 3.11 20.48 4.84
C ALA A 15 2.24 19.31 5.32
N ARG A 16 2.80 18.41 6.13
CA ARG A 16 2.11 17.26 6.69
C ARG A 16 1.15 17.62 7.83
N THR A 17 1.58 18.48 8.77
CA THR A 17 0.78 18.85 9.94
C THR A 17 -0.26 19.92 9.63
N GLY A 18 -0.04 20.73 8.59
CA GLY A 18 -0.86 21.92 8.31
C GLY A 18 -0.73 23.02 9.36
N SER A 19 0.24 22.92 10.29
CA SER A 19 0.41 23.82 11.43
C SER A 19 1.88 24.09 11.73
N PHE A 20 2.27 25.38 11.77
CA PHE A 20 3.61 25.78 12.19
C PHE A 20 3.88 25.47 13.66
N ALA A 21 2.88 25.61 14.52
CA ALA A 21 3.01 25.35 15.95
C ALA A 21 3.26 23.85 16.21
N GLU A 22 2.46 22.98 15.60
CA GLU A 22 2.60 21.54 15.73
C GLU A 22 3.93 21.04 15.12
N ALA A 23 4.28 21.53 13.94
CA ALA A 23 5.56 21.19 13.30
C ALA A 23 6.77 21.64 14.13
N ALA A 24 6.71 22.81 14.77
CA ALA A 24 7.76 23.30 15.65
C ALA A 24 7.96 22.40 16.87
N ILE A 25 6.86 21.94 17.51
CA ILE A 25 6.92 20.96 18.60
C ILE A 25 7.56 19.66 18.13
N GLN A 26 7.13 19.10 17.00
CA GLN A 26 7.65 17.85 16.48
C GLN A 26 9.15 17.92 16.11
N LEU A 27 9.63 19.09 15.68
CA LEU A 27 11.02 19.31 15.29
C LEU A 27 11.89 19.85 16.44
N HIS A 28 11.32 20.04 17.63
CA HIS A 28 11.99 20.67 18.78
C HIS A 28 12.63 22.03 18.44
N LEU A 29 11.92 22.82 17.63
CA LEU A 29 12.32 24.15 17.21
C LEU A 29 11.36 25.21 17.77
N SER A 30 11.84 26.45 17.88
CA SER A 30 10.92 27.57 18.06
C SER A 30 10.16 27.85 16.74
N GLN A 31 8.91 28.30 16.82
CA GLN A 31 8.13 28.65 15.64
C GLN A 31 8.78 29.74 14.77
N PRO A 32 9.45 30.77 15.33
CA PRO A 32 10.25 31.70 14.52
C PRO A 32 11.39 31.03 13.76
N ALA A 33 12.16 30.13 14.39
CA ALA A 33 13.24 29.40 13.74
C ALA A 33 12.73 28.52 12.57
N LEU A 34 11.62 27.81 12.78
CA LEU A 34 10.96 27.04 11.74
C LEU A 34 10.51 27.92 10.56
N SER A 35 9.92 29.10 10.87
CA SER A 35 9.48 30.05 9.85
C SER A 35 10.65 30.60 9.01
N ILE A 36 11.80 30.88 9.65
CA ILE A 36 13.02 31.32 8.98
C ILE A 36 13.58 30.20 8.08
N ALA A 37 13.59 28.96 8.54
CA ALA A 37 14.06 27.82 7.75
C ALA A 37 13.27 27.66 6.45
N ILE A 38 11.93 27.72 6.55
CA ILE A 38 11.05 27.64 5.39
C ILE A 38 11.21 28.84 4.47
N LYS A 39 11.30 30.07 5.03
CA LYS A 39 11.53 31.26 4.24
C LYS A 39 12.82 31.17 3.41
N LYS A 40 13.92 30.71 4.00
CA LYS A 40 15.18 30.48 3.30
C LYS A 40 15.07 29.44 2.19
N LEU A 41 14.28 28.38 2.38
CA LEU A 41 14.01 27.37 1.36
C LEU A 41 13.23 28.02 0.18
N GLU A 42 12.15 28.74 0.47
CA GLU A 42 11.35 29.46 -0.53
C GLU A 42 12.16 30.48 -1.32
N GLU A 43 13.03 31.23 -0.64
CA GLU A 43 13.96 32.18 -1.26
C GLU A 43 14.97 31.49 -2.20
N ALA A 44 15.50 30.35 -1.77
CA ALA A 44 16.45 29.57 -2.57
C ALA A 44 15.81 28.94 -3.81
N LEU A 45 14.52 28.59 -3.73
CA LEU A 45 13.72 28.04 -4.85
C LEU A 45 13.09 29.13 -5.73
N GLY A 46 13.10 30.37 -5.30
CA GLY A 46 12.55 31.50 -6.05
C GLY A 46 11.04 31.62 -5.99
N GLY A 47 10.36 30.95 -5.06
CA GLY A 47 8.90 30.98 -4.97
C GLY A 47 8.34 30.49 -3.65
N LYS A 48 7.04 30.72 -3.42
CA LYS A 48 6.34 30.28 -2.22
C LYS A 48 5.85 28.83 -2.35
N LEU A 49 6.15 28.03 -1.36
CA LEU A 49 5.67 26.66 -1.24
C LEU A 49 4.42 26.53 -0.35
N LEU A 50 4.26 27.47 0.60
CA LEU A 50 3.16 27.51 1.54
C LEU A 50 2.35 28.80 1.38
N ALA A 51 1.04 28.67 1.22
CA ALA A 51 0.07 29.73 1.35
C ALA A 51 -0.33 29.83 2.84
N ARG A 52 -0.11 31.01 3.44
CA ARG A 52 -0.40 31.29 4.84
C ARG A 52 -1.63 32.17 4.94
N THR A 53 -2.63 31.73 5.68
CA THR A 53 -3.71 32.58 6.18
C THR A 53 -3.60 32.66 7.69
N THR A 54 -4.32 33.55 8.30
CA THR A 54 -4.37 33.68 9.77
C THR A 54 -4.96 32.45 10.47
N ARG A 55 -5.61 31.55 9.72
CA ARG A 55 -6.32 30.37 10.25
C ARG A 55 -5.84 29.02 9.71
N SER A 56 -5.06 29.00 8.62
CA SER A 56 -4.64 27.76 7.98
C SER A 56 -3.34 27.89 7.19
N VAL A 57 -2.63 26.78 7.07
CA VAL A 57 -1.46 26.63 6.20
C VAL A 57 -1.83 25.60 5.14
N ALA A 58 -1.68 25.97 3.87
CA ALA A 58 -1.93 25.11 2.73
C ALA A 58 -0.73 25.14 1.77
N LEU A 59 -0.57 24.09 0.97
CA LEU A 59 0.44 24.05 -0.09
C LEU A 59 0.00 24.91 -1.27
N THR A 60 0.94 25.71 -1.82
CA THR A 60 0.78 26.33 -3.15
C THR A 60 0.79 25.25 -4.24
N PRO A 61 0.47 25.55 -5.51
CA PRO A 61 0.65 24.61 -6.62
C PRO A 61 2.09 24.07 -6.69
N GLU A 62 3.08 24.96 -6.53
CA GLU A 62 4.51 24.62 -6.48
C GLU A 62 4.85 23.77 -5.25
N GLY A 63 4.26 24.10 -4.10
CA GLY A 63 4.38 23.30 -2.88
C GLY A 63 3.81 21.90 -3.03
N LYS A 64 2.66 21.75 -3.72
CA LYS A 64 2.07 20.43 -4.04
C LYS A 64 2.96 19.62 -4.97
N ALA A 65 3.60 20.25 -5.93
CA ALA A 65 4.56 19.59 -6.83
C ALA A 65 5.85 19.21 -6.09
N PHE A 66 6.34 20.08 -5.21
CA PHE A 66 7.60 19.86 -4.48
C PHE A 66 7.45 18.89 -3.30
N TYR A 67 6.30 18.80 -2.66
CA TYR A 67 6.10 17.97 -1.46
C TYR A 67 6.44 16.47 -1.66
N PRO A 68 5.97 15.77 -2.71
CA PRO A 68 6.36 14.39 -2.97
C PRO A 68 7.86 14.25 -3.26
N VAL A 69 8.48 15.24 -3.94
CA VAL A 69 9.93 15.25 -4.20
C VAL A 69 10.71 15.41 -2.89
N ALA A 70 10.28 16.33 -2.03
CA ALA A 70 10.90 16.55 -0.70
C ALA A 70 10.81 15.29 0.16
N ARG A 71 9.68 14.60 0.19
CA ARG A 71 9.49 13.35 0.92
C ARG A 71 10.42 12.25 0.43
N ARG A 72 10.55 12.09 -0.89
CA ARG A 72 11.47 11.12 -1.48
C ARG A 72 12.91 11.44 -1.11
N LEU A 73 13.34 12.70 -1.24
CA LEU A 73 14.69 13.13 -0.88
C LEU A 73 15.02 12.83 0.59
N LEU A 74 14.08 13.10 1.50
CA LEU A 74 14.26 12.82 2.93
C LEU A 74 14.37 11.31 3.20
N SER A 75 13.57 10.52 2.53
CA SER A 75 13.65 9.06 2.64
C SER A 75 15.00 8.52 2.13
N ASP A 76 15.48 9.00 0.99
CA ASP A 76 16.78 8.60 0.43
C ASP A 76 17.94 9.01 1.34
N TRP A 77 17.84 10.19 1.95
CA TRP A 77 18.79 10.68 2.94
C TRP A 77 18.85 9.79 4.19
N GLU A 78 17.69 9.48 4.77
CA GLU A 78 17.58 8.59 5.94
C GLU A 78 18.13 7.20 5.61
N GLN A 79 17.78 6.67 4.44
CA GLN A 79 18.28 5.37 3.97
C GLN A 79 19.82 5.39 3.85
N SER A 80 20.38 6.40 3.21
CA SER A 80 21.84 6.53 3.04
C SER A 80 22.58 6.60 4.38
N LEU A 81 22.02 7.34 5.34
CA LEU A 81 22.58 7.37 6.69
C LEU A 81 22.48 6.03 7.41
N GLN A 82 21.37 5.32 7.19
CA GLN A 82 21.17 3.98 7.76
C GLN A 82 22.13 2.97 7.15
N ASP A 83 22.35 3.02 5.83
CA ASP A 83 23.30 2.14 5.13
C ASP A 83 24.74 2.36 5.64
N VAL A 84 25.15 3.62 5.82
CA VAL A 84 26.45 3.94 6.43
C VAL A 84 26.54 3.42 7.87
N ARG A 85 25.49 3.57 8.67
CA ARG A 85 25.44 3.01 10.03
C ARG A 85 25.52 1.49 10.03
N ASN A 86 24.84 0.83 9.08
CA ASN A 86 24.82 -0.63 8.93
C ASN A 86 26.20 -1.18 8.53
N HIS A 87 27.00 -0.41 7.76
CA HIS A 87 28.41 -0.73 7.52
C HIS A 87 29.27 -0.70 8.79
N PHE A 88 28.89 0.14 9.74
CA PHE A 88 29.61 0.24 11.03
C PHE A 88 29.08 -0.69 12.12
N THR A 89 27.83 -1.15 11.99
CA THR A 89 27.16 -2.01 13.00
C THR A 89 26.37 -3.12 12.33
N LEU A 90 26.99 -4.24 12.05
CA LEU A 90 26.39 -5.49 11.51
C LEU A 90 25.23 -6.07 12.36
N ARG A 91 24.65 -5.33 13.29
CA ARG A 91 23.74 -5.87 14.31
C ARG A 91 22.41 -5.12 14.54
N ARG A 92 22.10 -4.03 13.87
CA ARG A 92 20.79 -3.37 14.00
C ARG A 92 20.41 -2.67 12.70
N GLY A 93 19.29 -3.07 12.12
CA GLY A 93 18.74 -2.47 10.92
C GLY A 93 17.24 -2.29 11.03
N LYS A 94 16.67 -1.48 10.14
CA LYS A 94 15.23 -1.31 9.96
C LYS A 94 14.86 -1.71 8.54
N LEU A 95 13.75 -2.41 8.39
CA LEU A 95 13.18 -2.77 7.10
C LEU A 95 11.70 -2.37 7.08
N ASP A 96 11.34 -1.47 6.20
CA ASP A 96 9.95 -1.07 5.96
C ASP A 96 9.44 -1.76 4.70
N ILE A 97 8.34 -2.49 4.84
CA ILE A 97 7.68 -3.23 3.76
C ILE A 97 6.25 -2.72 3.62
N ALA A 98 5.84 -2.40 2.40
CA ALA A 98 4.44 -2.14 2.11
C ALA A 98 3.81 -3.36 1.43
N ALA A 99 2.65 -3.80 1.89
CA ALA A 99 1.97 -4.93 1.28
C ALA A 99 0.45 -4.77 1.33
N MET A 100 -0.22 -5.38 0.35
CA MET A 100 -1.68 -5.42 0.36
C MET A 100 -2.20 -6.32 1.50
N PRO A 101 -3.37 -5.99 2.10
CA PRO A 101 -3.94 -6.72 3.23
C PRO A 101 -4.06 -8.23 3.00
N THR A 102 -4.44 -8.65 1.80
CA THR A 102 -4.54 -10.08 1.45
C THR A 102 -3.21 -10.81 1.57
N TYR A 103 -2.11 -10.17 1.19
CA TYR A 103 -0.77 -10.75 1.29
C TYR A 103 -0.25 -10.68 2.73
N THR A 104 -0.46 -9.55 3.39
CA THR A 104 -0.04 -9.31 4.77
C THR A 104 -0.65 -10.32 5.74
N ILE A 105 -1.92 -10.65 5.55
CA ILE A 105 -2.64 -11.57 6.45
C ILE A 105 -2.32 -13.03 6.14
N ASN A 106 -2.29 -13.41 4.85
CA ASN A 106 -2.35 -14.83 4.48
C ASN A 106 -0.99 -15.44 4.05
N ARG A 107 0.03 -14.61 3.78
CA ARG A 107 1.34 -15.09 3.27
C ARG A 107 2.53 -14.53 4.04
N LEU A 108 2.49 -13.25 4.35
CA LEU A 108 3.63 -12.56 4.95
C LEU A 108 4.01 -13.07 6.35
N PRO A 109 3.09 -13.53 7.23
CA PRO A 109 3.45 -13.96 8.59
C PRO A 109 4.47 -15.11 8.64
N GLU A 110 4.31 -16.13 7.80
CA GLU A 110 5.25 -17.27 7.72
C GLU A 110 6.62 -16.80 7.21
N ILE A 111 6.63 -15.93 6.21
CA ILE A 111 7.86 -15.34 5.67
C ILE A 111 8.58 -14.49 6.72
N LEU A 112 7.83 -13.71 7.51
CA LEU A 112 8.37 -12.93 8.62
C LEU A 112 8.95 -13.80 9.72
N ALA A 113 8.32 -14.93 10.03
CA ALA A 113 8.86 -15.88 10.99
C ALA A 113 10.20 -16.44 10.52
N ASP A 114 10.32 -16.78 9.24
CA ASP A 114 11.56 -17.26 8.64
C ASP A 114 12.64 -16.16 8.59
N PHE A 115 12.24 -14.94 8.25
CA PHE A 115 13.13 -13.79 8.26
C PHE A 115 13.66 -13.49 9.67
N HIS A 116 12.79 -13.44 10.67
CA HIS A 116 13.17 -13.15 12.05
C HIS A 116 14.13 -14.19 12.64
N ARG A 117 13.95 -15.48 12.29
CA ARG A 117 14.91 -16.52 12.69
C ARG A 117 16.33 -16.29 12.15
N GLN A 118 16.42 -15.73 10.93
CA GLN A 118 17.70 -15.48 10.26
C GLN A 118 18.30 -14.10 10.57
N CYS A 119 17.45 -13.14 10.88
CA CYS A 119 17.80 -11.74 11.11
C CYS A 119 17.06 -11.19 12.35
N PRO A 120 17.35 -11.72 13.57
CA PRO A 120 16.57 -11.40 14.78
C PRO A 120 16.71 -9.92 15.23
N ASP A 121 17.80 -9.26 14.86
CA ASP A 121 18.08 -7.89 15.25
C ASP A 121 17.58 -6.83 14.27
N ILE A 122 16.88 -7.25 13.18
CA ILE A 122 16.28 -6.34 12.22
C ILE A 122 14.86 -6.01 12.67
N HIS A 123 14.59 -4.71 12.89
CA HIS A 123 13.25 -4.22 13.12
C HIS A 123 12.49 -4.15 11.80
N VAL A 124 11.38 -4.88 11.68
CA VAL A 124 10.53 -4.88 10.48
C VAL A 124 9.25 -4.12 10.77
N THR A 125 8.96 -3.12 9.94
CA THR A 125 7.68 -2.40 9.95
C THR A 125 6.88 -2.81 8.72
N ILE A 126 5.64 -3.28 8.94
CA ILE A 126 4.72 -3.64 7.87
C ILE A 126 3.70 -2.52 7.69
N HIS A 127 3.64 -1.98 6.49
CA HIS A 127 2.62 -1.03 6.07
C HIS A 127 1.52 -1.80 5.31
N ASP A 128 0.46 -2.15 6.03
CA ASP A 128 -0.71 -2.85 5.48
C ASP A 128 -1.65 -1.83 4.84
N VAL A 129 -1.54 -1.69 3.52
CA VAL A 129 -2.20 -0.63 2.75
C VAL A 129 -2.70 -1.13 1.38
N ILE A 130 -3.62 -0.38 0.76
CA ILE A 130 -4.14 -0.71 -0.58
C ILE A 130 -3.05 -0.66 -1.65
N ALA A 131 -3.29 -1.34 -2.77
CA ALA A 131 -2.32 -1.52 -3.86
C ALA A 131 -1.70 -0.21 -4.36
N GLU A 132 -2.49 0.83 -4.52
CA GLU A 132 -2.06 2.15 -4.97
C GLU A 132 -1.09 2.80 -3.97
N SER A 133 -1.40 2.68 -2.67
CA SER A 133 -0.54 3.20 -1.61
C SER A 133 0.76 2.41 -1.48
N VAL A 134 0.76 1.09 -1.75
CA VAL A 134 2.00 0.29 -1.84
C VAL A 134 2.92 0.87 -2.90
N VAL A 135 2.39 1.11 -4.11
CA VAL A 135 3.14 1.70 -5.23
C VAL A 135 3.71 3.07 -4.85
N GLU A 136 2.89 3.93 -4.24
CA GLU A 136 3.30 5.27 -3.82
C GLU A 136 4.40 5.23 -2.75
N MET A 137 4.26 4.37 -1.74
CA MET A 137 5.25 4.22 -0.67
C MET A 137 6.61 3.77 -1.19
N VAL A 138 6.64 2.86 -2.17
CA VAL A 138 7.89 2.42 -2.80
C VAL A 138 8.47 3.54 -3.66
N ARG A 139 7.66 4.25 -4.45
CA ARG A 139 8.11 5.40 -5.26
C ARG A 139 8.74 6.51 -4.43
N GLU A 140 8.11 6.83 -3.30
CA GLU A 140 8.59 7.85 -2.39
C GLU A 140 9.78 7.38 -1.53
N GLY A 141 10.17 6.10 -1.61
CA GLY A 141 11.25 5.51 -0.84
C GLY A 141 10.94 5.35 0.66
N ARG A 142 9.65 5.38 1.02
CA ARG A 142 9.23 5.04 2.39
C ARG A 142 9.39 3.57 2.69
N CYS A 143 9.31 2.74 1.66
CA CYS A 143 9.55 1.31 1.71
C CYS A 143 10.53 0.92 0.59
N GLU A 144 11.42 -0.01 0.86
CA GLU A 144 12.30 -0.59 -0.16
C GLU A 144 11.57 -1.65 -0.99
N LEU A 145 10.67 -2.41 -0.34
CA LEU A 145 9.89 -3.50 -0.93
C LEU A 145 8.41 -3.20 -0.85
N GLY A 146 7.70 -3.50 -1.92
CA GLY A 146 6.25 -3.50 -1.94
C GLY A 146 5.70 -4.80 -2.51
N VAL A 147 4.63 -5.35 -1.94
CA VAL A 147 3.91 -6.49 -2.53
C VAL A 147 2.52 -6.06 -2.96
N THR A 148 2.30 -6.07 -4.26
CA THR A 148 1.08 -5.51 -4.87
C THR A 148 0.73 -6.20 -6.18
N PHE A 149 -0.36 -5.77 -6.81
CA PHE A 149 -0.68 -6.10 -8.20
C PHE A 149 0.35 -5.49 -9.16
N ASP A 150 0.47 -6.09 -10.34
CA ASP A 150 1.25 -5.51 -11.43
C ASP A 150 0.82 -4.05 -11.66
N PRO A 151 1.70 -3.06 -11.43
CA PRO A 151 1.39 -1.66 -11.62
C PRO A 151 1.32 -1.23 -13.10
N GLY A 152 1.54 -2.16 -14.04
CA GLY A 152 1.57 -1.87 -15.49
C GLY A 152 2.80 -1.05 -15.89
N ASP A 153 2.57 -0.02 -16.71
CA ASP A 153 3.64 0.81 -17.30
C ASP A 153 4.31 1.78 -16.30
N ALA A 154 4.80 1.23 -15.18
CA ALA A 154 5.56 1.98 -14.19
C ALA A 154 7.06 1.91 -14.51
N SER A 155 7.56 2.83 -15.35
CA SER A 155 8.97 2.85 -15.80
C SER A 155 9.99 3.11 -14.69
N ASP A 156 9.55 3.63 -13.57
CA ASP A 156 10.34 3.96 -12.36
C ASP A 156 10.46 2.78 -11.37
N LEU A 157 9.67 1.72 -11.58
CA LEU A 157 9.66 0.55 -10.72
C LEU A 157 10.13 -0.71 -11.48
N ASN A 158 10.71 -1.63 -10.73
CA ASN A 158 10.84 -3.03 -11.16
C ASN A 158 9.63 -3.78 -10.59
N PHE A 159 9.02 -4.63 -11.39
CA PHE A 159 8.00 -5.56 -10.96
C PHE A 159 8.49 -6.98 -11.17
N GLN A 160 8.57 -7.75 -10.10
CA GLN A 160 8.93 -9.15 -10.13
C GLN A 160 7.70 -10.00 -9.80
N PRO A 161 7.14 -10.74 -10.76
CA PRO A 161 5.95 -11.55 -10.56
C PRO A 161 6.22 -12.69 -9.58
N LEU A 162 5.29 -12.92 -8.64
CA LEU A 162 5.32 -14.02 -7.68
C LEU A 162 4.37 -15.13 -8.13
N PHE A 163 3.08 -14.83 -8.22
CA PHE A 163 2.07 -15.79 -8.63
C PHE A 163 0.85 -15.10 -9.23
N LYS A 164 0.05 -15.90 -9.94
CA LYS A 164 -1.26 -15.47 -10.45
C LYS A 164 -2.33 -15.77 -9.41
N ASP A 165 -3.17 -14.79 -9.12
CA ASP A 165 -4.34 -14.94 -8.27
C ASP A 165 -5.61 -14.71 -9.10
N ARG A 166 -6.72 -15.23 -8.61
CA ARG A 166 -8.04 -15.08 -9.24
C ARG A 166 -9.06 -14.61 -8.23
N PHE A 167 -10.18 -14.13 -8.72
CA PHE A 167 -11.30 -13.79 -7.85
C PHE A 167 -12.22 -14.99 -7.66
N ILE A 168 -12.72 -15.13 -6.41
CA ILE A 168 -13.66 -16.16 -5.97
C ILE A 168 -14.89 -15.51 -5.34
N ALA A 169 -16.03 -16.14 -5.46
CA ALA A 169 -17.23 -15.72 -4.73
C ALA A 169 -17.22 -16.29 -3.33
N ILE A 170 -17.61 -15.49 -2.34
CA ILE A 170 -17.82 -15.90 -0.95
C ILE A 170 -19.31 -15.85 -0.63
N LEU A 171 -19.79 -16.93 0.00
CA LEU A 171 -21.20 -17.21 0.23
C LEU A 171 -21.44 -17.68 1.67
N PRO A 172 -22.59 -17.40 2.28
CA PRO A 172 -22.98 -18.06 3.52
C PRO A 172 -23.08 -19.58 3.36
N ALA A 173 -22.81 -20.34 4.43
CA ALA A 173 -22.72 -21.82 4.41
C ALA A 173 -23.95 -22.54 3.85
N LYS A 174 -25.12 -21.93 3.87
CA LYS A 174 -26.38 -22.54 3.37
C LYS A 174 -26.95 -21.82 2.15
N HIS A 175 -26.13 -21.10 1.41
CA HIS A 175 -26.61 -20.33 0.28
C HIS A 175 -26.96 -21.23 -0.92
N ARG A 176 -28.11 -20.99 -1.58
CA ARG A 176 -28.61 -21.80 -2.71
C ARG A 176 -27.65 -21.91 -3.90
N LEU A 177 -26.79 -20.91 -4.12
CA LEU A 177 -25.77 -20.94 -5.17
C LEU A 177 -24.70 -22.03 -4.95
N LEU A 178 -24.59 -22.59 -3.75
CA LEU A 178 -23.67 -23.70 -3.45
C LEU A 178 -24.09 -24.99 -4.20
N MET A 179 -25.35 -25.12 -4.56
CA MET A 179 -25.89 -26.28 -5.32
C MET A 179 -25.56 -26.19 -6.82
N LYS A 180 -25.13 -25.04 -7.32
CA LYS A 180 -24.73 -24.91 -8.73
C LYS A 180 -23.38 -25.57 -8.96
N GLU A 181 -23.27 -26.36 -10.01
CA GLU A 181 -21.99 -26.96 -10.43
C GLU A 181 -20.97 -25.87 -10.82
N LYS A 182 -21.40 -24.92 -11.64
CA LYS A 182 -20.59 -23.79 -12.09
C LYS A 182 -21.25 -22.47 -11.73
N LEU A 183 -20.49 -21.59 -11.09
CA LEU A 183 -20.94 -20.26 -10.70
C LEU A 183 -20.47 -19.24 -11.74
N ARG A 184 -21.38 -18.37 -12.22
CA ARG A 184 -21.09 -17.30 -13.18
C ARG A 184 -21.45 -15.95 -12.58
N TRP A 185 -20.86 -14.89 -13.11
CA TRP A 185 -21.14 -13.53 -12.66
C TRP A 185 -22.64 -13.16 -12.66
N PRO A 186 -23.44 -13.45 -13.70
CA PRO A 186 -24.88 -13.17 -13.64
C PRO A 186 -25.59 -13.85 -12.48
N ASP A 187 -25.13 -15.03 -12.04
CA ASP A 187 -25.70 -15.74 -10.91
C ASP A 187 -25.49 -15.01 -9.58
N VAL A 188 -24.35 -14.31 -9.45
CA VAL A 188 -23.95 -13.58 -8.25
C VAL A 188 -24.55 -12.17 -8.26
N LEU A 189 -24.57 -11.51 -9.41
CA LEU A 189 -25.00 -10.12 -9.56
C LEU A 189 -26.51 -9.89 -9.30
N VAL A 190 -27.34 -10.94 -9.27
CA VAL A 190 -28.77 -10.82 -8.92
C VAL A 190 -29.00 -10.69 -7.41
N TYR A 191 -27.98 -10.88 -6.60
CA TYR A 191 -28.04 -10.71 -5.15
C TYR A 191 -27.45 -9.37 -4.72
N PRO A 192 -27.86 -8.84 -3.55
CA PRO A 192 -27.14 -7.73 -2.94
C PRO A 192 -25.64 -8.04 -2.86
N HIS A 193 -24.81 -7.12 -3.34
CA HIS A 193 -23.39 -7.32 -3.42
C HIS A 193 -22.64 -6.44 -2.43
N ILE A 194 -21.69 -7.02 -1.71
CA ILE A 194 -20.80 -6.32 -0.79
C ILE A 194 -19.43 -6.25 -1.46
N SER A 195 -18.90 -5.06 -1.63
CA SER A 195 -17.68 -4.86 -2.41
C SER A 195 -16.58 -4.11 -1.65
N LEU A 196 -15.37 -4.23 -2.14
CA LEU A 196 -14.31 -3.32 -1.74
C LEU A 196 -14.65 -1.91 -2.21
N GLN A 197 -14.41 -0.93 -1.33
CA GLN A 197 -14.62 0.49 -1.58
C GLN A 197 -13.56 1.01 -2.56
N ARG A 198 -13.92 1.99 -3.38
CA ARG A 198 -12.96 2.70 -4.24
C ARG A 198 -12.19 3.75 -3.43
N PRO A 199 -10.90 4.02 -3.75
CA PRO A 199 -10.07 3.32 -4.73
C PRO A 199 -9.53 2.01 -4.16
N ALA A 200 -9.73 0.90 -4.86
CA ALA A 200 -9.08 -0.36 -4.57
C ALA A 200 -8.81 -1.08 -5.89
N GLY A 201 -7.56 -1.42 -6.17
CA GLY A 201 -7.15 -2.06 -7.42
C GLY A 201 -7.92 -3.35 -7.72
N ALA A 202 -8.23 -4.15 -6.70
CA ALA A 202 -9.09 -5.34 -6.84
C ALA A 202 -10.47 -4.99 -7.40
N ARG A 203 -11.10 -3.90 -6.92
CA ARG A 203 -12.41 -3.46 -7.42
C ARG A 203 -12.30 -2.95 -8.85
N ALA A 204 -11.27 -2.20 -9.19
CA ALA A 204 -11.06 -1.69 -10.54
C ALA A 204 -10.86 -2.83 -11.56
N LEU A 205 -10.15 -3.90 -11.18
CA LEU A 205 -9.97 -5.10 -12.01
C LEU A 205 -11.31 -5.80 -12.30
N ILE A 206 -12.16 -5.96 -11.28
CA ILE A 206 -13.49 -6.54 -11.43
C ILE A 206 -14.34 -5.68 -12.36
N ASP A 207 -14.47 -4.38 -12.08
CA ASP A 207 -15.28 -3.45 -12.86
C ASP A 207 -14.84 -3.44 -14.34
N LYS A 208 -13.53 -3.39 -14.61
CA LYS A 208 -12.98 -3.43 -15.97
C LYS A 208 -13.29 -4.73 -16.71
N ALA A 209 -13.19 -5.88 -16.02
CA ALA A 209 -13.45 -7.18 -16.63
C ALA A 209 -14.95 -7.40 -16.91
N LEU A 210 -15.83 -6.96 -16.01
CA LEU A 210 -17.27 -7.05 -16.17
C LEU A 210 -17.76 -6.13 -17.29
N ALA A 211 -17.27 -4.90 -17.37
CA ALA A 211 -17.62 -3.93 -18.41
C ALA A 211 -17.36 -4.48 -19.83
N LYS A 212 -16.26 -5.23 -20.03
CA LYS A 212 -15.96 -5.91 -21.31
C LYS A 212 -16.99 -6.96 -21.71
N LYS A 213 -17.83 -7.40 -20.77
CA LYS A 213 -18.91 -8.37 -20.97
C LYS A 213 -20.32 -7.74 -20.90
N GLY A 214 -20.38 -6.40 -20.84
CA GLY A 214 -21.64 -5.70 -20.68
C GLY A 214 -22.29 -5.90 -19.31
N LEU A 215 -21.53 -6.34 -18.30
CA LEU A 215 -21.99 -6.55 -16.95
C LEU A 215 -21.56 -5.38 -16.06
N VAL A 216 -22.38 -5.06 -15.08
CA VAL A 216 -22.12 -4.00 -14.11
C VAL A 216 -22.32 -4.55 -12.71
N LEU A 217 -21.35 -4.28 -11.82
CA LEU A 217 -21.46 -4.59 -10.41
C LEU A 217 -21.90 -3.34 -9.66
N THR A 218 -23.12 -3.39 -9.12
CA THR A 218 -23.68 -2.33 -8.27
C THR A 218 -23.70 -2.82 -6.83
N PRO A 219 -22.78 -2.34 -5.96
CA PRO A 219 -22.74 -2.78 -4.58
C PRO A 219 -23.89 -2.19 -3.77
N ALA A 220 -24.47 -3.00 -2.90
CA ALA A 220 -25.39 -2.56 -1.86
C ALA A 220 -24.60 -2.03 -0.64
N PHE A 221 -23.42 -2.59 -0.40
CA PHE A 221 -22.51 -2.18 0.69
C PHE A 221 -21.08 -2.15 0.20
N GLU A 222 -20.29 -1.25 0.78
CA GLU A 222 -18.86 -1.13 0.48
C GLU A 222 -18.04 -1.03 1.77
N SER A 223 -16.87 -1.67 1.79
CA SER A 223 -15.94 -1.61 2.92
C SER A 223 -14.48 -1.63 2.42
N HIS A 224 -13.56 -1.07 3.20
CA HIS A 224 -12.13 -1.13 2.90
C HIS A 224 -11.51 -2.49 3.22
N GLN A 225 -12.08 -3.23 4.19
CA GLN A 225 -11.44 -4.41 4.74
C GLN A 225 -12.20 -5.69 4.38
N LEU A 226 -11.47 -6.72 3.93
CA LEU A 226 -12.05 -8.02 3.59
C LEU A 226 -12.69 -8.72 4.79
N VAL A 227 -12.14 -8.54 5.99
CA VAL A 227 -12.73 -9.07 7.23
C VAL A 227 -14.13 -8.50 7.45
N SER A 228 -14.30 -7.20 7.28
CA SER A 228 -15.61 -6.54 7.38
C SER A 228 -16.58 -7.06 6.32
N ILE A 229 -16.11 -7.23 5.08
CA ILE A 229 -16.90 -7.81 3.98
C ILE A 229 -17.35 -9.23 4.34
N GLY A 230 -16.42 -10.08 4.81
CA GLY A 230 -16.74 -11.45 5.24
C GLY A 230 -17.79 -11.48 6.35
N ARG A 231 -17.68 -10.62 7.36
CA ARG A 231 -18.69 -10.50 8.44
C ARG A 231 -20.06 -10.04 7.94
N MET A 232 -20.10 -9.12 6.98
CA MET A 232 -21.36 -8.71 6.36
C MET A 232 -22.02 -9.86 5.55
N VAL A 233 -21.19 -10.65 4.83
CA VAL A 233 -21.71 -11.85 4.12
C VAL A 233 -22.23 -12.88 5.12
N MET A 234 -21.54 -13.13 6.24
CA MET A 234 -22.02 -14.00 7.32
C MET A 234 -23.35 -13.54 7.90
N ALA A 235 -23.52 -12.23 8.06
CA ALA A 235 -24.75 -11.63 8.55
C ALA A 235 -25.93 -11.69 7.54
N GLY A 236 -25.68 -12.24 6.33
CA GLY A 236 -26.72 -12.39 5.30
C GLY A 236 -27.04 -11.12 4.55
N LEU A 237 -26.21 -10.07 4.61
CA LEU A 237 -26.45 -8.81 3.92
C LEU A 237 -26.26 -8.90 2.40
N GLY A 238 -25.63 -9.98 1.92
CA GLY A 238 -25.37 -10.20 0.50
C GLY A 238 -24.25 -11.18 0.25
N LEU A 239 -23.71 -11.13 -0.96
CA LEU A 239 -22.57 -11.92 -1.41
C LEU A 239 -21.40 -11.00 -1.70
N SER A 240 -20.19 -11.57 -1.83
CA SER A 240 -19.03 -10.81 -2.28
C SER A 240 -18.14 -11.63 -3.20
N VAL A 241 -17.25 -10.95 -3.92
CA VAL A 241 -16.19 -11.54 -4.72
C VAL A 241 -14.87 -10.94 -4.26
N VAL A 242 -13.94 -11.82 -3.87
CA VAL A 242 -12.67 -11.46 -3.23
C VAL A 242 -11.51 -12.20 -3.91
N PRO A 243 -10.25 -11.75 -3.76
CA PRO A 243 -9.08 -12.48 -4.23
C PRO A 243 -8.98 -13.87 -3.58
N SER A 244 -8.57 -14.90 -4.35
CA SER A 244 -8.47 -16.28 -3.83
C SER A 244 -7.38 -16.45 -2.77
N THR A 245 -6.41 -15.55 -2.70
CA THR A 245 -5.46 -15.47 -1.57
C THR A 245 -6.14 -15.28 -0.21
N SER A 246 -7.35 -14.74 -0.15
CA SER A 246 -8.12 -14.61 1.10
C SER A 246 -9.00 -15.82 1.43
N GLN A 247 -8.94 -16.91 0.63
CA GLN A 247 -9.83 -18.05 0.77
C GLN A 247 -9.76 -18.67 2.18
N ALA A 248 -8.58 -19.00 2.68
CA ALA A 248 -8.39 -19.59 4.01
C ALA A 248 -9.05 -18.72 5.11
N GLN A 249 -8.78 -17.41 5.08
CA GLN A 249 -9.39 -16.46 6.01
C GLN A 249 -10.92 -16.44 5.95
N MET A 250 -11.51 -16.54 4.76
CA MET A 250 -12.97 -16.57 4.60
C MET A 250 -13.57 -17.89 5.08
N GLU A 251 -12.89 -19.02 4.83
CA GLU A 251 -13.30 -20.35 5.29
C GLU A 251 -13.20 -20.47 6.81
N GLU A 252 -12.17 -19.93 7.45
CA GLU A 252 -12.06 -19.83 8.90
C GLU A 252 -13.21 -19.03 9.54
N MET A 253 -13.74 -18.05 8.82
CA MET A 253 -14.93 -17.32 9.25
C MET A 253 -16.23 -18.09 9.02
N GLY A 254 -16.19 -19.31 8.47
CA GLY A 254 -17.37 -20.14 8.19
C GLY A 254 -18.06 -19.84 6.85
N LEU A 255 -17.43 -19.08 5.97
CA LEU A 255 -17.95 -18.81 4.63
C LEU A 255 -17.56 -19.93 3.66
N GLN A 256 -18.33 -20.08 2.60
CA GLN A 256 -18.05 -20.99 1.50
C GLN A 256 -17.46 -20.23 0.32
N CYS A 257 -16.30 -20.69 -0.15
CA CYS A 257 -15.59 -20.10 -1.27
C CYS A 257 -15.87 -20.89 -2.56
N ARG A 258 -16.23 -20.21 -3.63
CA ARG A 258 -16.54 -20.82 -4.92
C ARG A 258 -15.85 -20.09 -6.07
N ALA A 259 -15.22 -20.87 -6.95
CA ALA A 259 -14.70 -20.31 -8.19
C ALA A 259 -15.83 -19.69 -9.03
N ILE A 260 -15.55 -18.50 -9.60
CA ILE A 260 -16.48 -17.77 -10.46
C ILE A 260 -15.94 -17.73 -11.89
N SER A 261 -16.80 -17.86 -12.86
CA SER A 261 -16.46 -17.93 -14.28
C SER A 261 -17.25 -16.92 -15.11
N SER A 262 -16.80 -16.71 -16.36
CA SER A 262 -17.46 -15.91 -17.38
C SER A 262 -17.67 -14.44 -17.02
N PRO A 263 -16.60 -13.65 -16.84
CA PRO A 263 -15.21 -14.01 -17.08
C PRO A 263 -14.50 -14.58 -15.84
N VAL A 264 -13.45 -15.38 -16.04
CA VAL A 264 -12.44 -15.63 -15.01
C VAL A 264 -11.53 -14.41 -14.97
N ILE A 265 -11.45 -13.75 -13.83
CA ILE A 265 -10.62 -12.57 -13.64
C ILE A 265 -9.34 -13.02 -12.92
N ILE A 266 -8.22 -12.89 -13.62
CA ILE A 266 -6.88 -13.25 -13.12
C ILE A 266 -6.07 -11.96 -13.03
N HIS A 267 -5.27 -11.85 -12.00
CA HIS A 267 -4.30 -10.78 -11.81
C HIS A 267 -2.97 -11.35 -11.34
N GLN A 268 -1.89 -10.60 -11.59
CA GLN A 268 -0.55 -10.96 -11.17
C GLN A 268 -0.23 -10.22 -9.88
N LEU A 269 0.20 -10.94 -8.84
CA LEU A 269 0.88 -10.38 -7.68
C LEU A 269 2.38 -10.46 -7.87
N GLY A 270 3.07 -9.46 -7.33
CA GLY A 270 4.53 -9.43 -7.38
C GLY A 270 5.13 -8.48 -6.37
N VAL A 271 6.45 -8.54 -6.30
CA VAL A 271 7.27 -7.58 -5.57
C VAL A 271 7.56 -6.39 -6.47
N ILE A 272 7.42 -5.19 -5.92
CA ILE A 272 7.89 -3.96 -6.55
C ILE A 272 9.04 -3.36 -5.76
N THR A 273 10.02 -2.84 -6.51
CA THR A 273 11.17 -2.10 -5.98
C THR A 273 11.44 -0.89 -6.87
N ARG A 274 12.17 0.10 -6.37
CA ARG A 274 12.61 1.21 -7.21
C ARG A 274 13.71 0.76 -8.19
N ARG A 275 13.58 1.11 -9.47
CA ARG A 275 14.51 0.68 -10.52
C ARG A 275 15.95 1.21 -10.31
N GLN A 276 16.09 2.40 -9.79
CA GLN A 276 17.39 3.09 -9.68
C GLN A 276 18.00 3.01 -8.27
N GLN A 277 17.49 2.13 -7.42
CA GLN A 277 18.00 1.97 -6.06
C GLN A 277 18.38 0.52 -5.77
N SER A 278 19.57 0.34 -5.22
CA SER A 278 19.99 -0.95 -4.68
C SER A 278 19.25 -1.21 -3.37
N LEU A 279 18.78 -2.42 -3.18
CA LEU A 279 18.15 -2.85 -1.93
C LEU A 279 19.21 -3.00 -0.83
N SER A 280 18.87 -2.68 0.40
CA SER A 280 19.67 -3.03 1.58
C SER A 280 19.79 -4.57 1.69
N VAL A 281 20.79 -5.02 2.44
CA VAL A 281 20.99 -6.47 2.68
C VAL A 281 19.75 -7.11 3.31
N ALA A 282 19.09 -6.40 4.22
CA ALA A 282 17.85 -6.85 4.84
C ALA A 282 16.70 -6.99 3.82
N ALA A 283 16.55 -6.00 2.93
CA ALA A 283 15.54 -6.02 1.88
C ALA A 283 15.81 -7.13 0.85
N GLN A 284 17.07 -7.32 0.42
CA GLN A 284 17.45 -8.43 -0.48
C GLN A 284 17.12 -9.79 0.13
N LYS A 285 17.42 -9.96 1.42
CA LYS A 285 17.10 -11.20 2.13
C LYS A 285 15.60 -11.44 2.21
N MET A 286 14.83 -10.41 2.54
CA MET A 286 13.36 -10.48 2.59
C MET A 286 12.77 -10.79 1.21
N GLU A 287 13.25 -10.12 0.16
CA GLU A 287 12.83 -10.38 -1.21
C GLU A 287 13.07 -11.85 -1.60
N SER A 288 14.24 -12.38 -1.29
CA SER A 288 14.57 -13.79 -1.56
C SER A 288 13.60 -14.76 -0.84
N LEU A 289 13.25 -14.49 0.43
CA LEU A 289 12.28 -15.31 1.17
C LEU A 289 10.88 -15.23 0.59
N ILE A 290 10.45 -14.03 0.17
CA ILE A 290 9.17 -13.83 -0.51
C ILE A 290 9.10 -14.65 -1.80
N GLN A 291 10.17 -14.67 -2.59
CA GLN A 291 10.25 -15.43 -3.83
C GLN A 291 10.16 -16.95 -3.58
N VAL A 292 10.95 -17.46 -2.63
CA VAL A 292 10.95 -18.89 -2.28
C VAL A 292 9.58 -19.35 -1.81
N ALA A 293 8.90 -18.58 -0.97
CA ALA A 293 7.56 -18.89 -0.46
C ALA A 293 6.45 -18.81 -1.53
N SER A 294 6.77 -18.30 -2.73
CA SER A 294 5.79 -18.10 -3.81
C SER A 294 5.95 -19.14 -4.95
N THR A 295 6.98 -19.98 -4.87
CA THR A 295 7.22 -21.11 -5.79
C THR A 295 6.51 -22.35 -5.33
#